data_5c810174a6ac21a6a54f85709c15a529
#
_entry.id   5c810174a6ac21a6a54f85709c15a529
#
_cell.length_a   1.000
_cell.length_b   1.000
_cell.length_c   1.000
_cell.angle_alpha   90.00
_cell.angle_beta   90.00
_cell.angle_gamma   90.00
#
_symmetry.space_group_name_H-M   'P 1'
#
loop_
_entity.id
_entity.type
_entity.pdbx_description
1 polymer ?
#
loop_
_entity_poly.entity_id
_entity_poly.type
_entity_poly.pdbx_seq_one_letter_code
_entity_poly.pdbx_strand_id
1 'polypeptide(L)'
;MGRTYSAPAARKAICLLELMATEDKPFSVTELATRLDVTVNSVFRILKELETLQYIVKNESDSTYTLTAKLYYLGISLSSRISLKHSAQPFLTRLREETHETVLLTTFGQHYATL
;
A
#
# COMPACT_ATOMS: atom_id res chain seq x y z
N MET A 1 0.20 5.45 33.31
CA MET A 1 0.16 5.69 32.34
C MET A 1 -0.92 5.41 31.66
N GLY A 2 -1.37 5.06 31.37
CA GLY A 2 -2.51 4.67 30.76
C GLY A 2 -3.07 5.53 29.68
N ARG A 3 -2.45 6.60 29.41
CA ARG A 3 -2.93 7.42 28.33
C ARG A 3 -2.68 6.73 27.01
N THR A 4 -3.74 6.53 26.23
CA THR A 4 -3.66 5.89 24.94
C THR A 4 -3.99 6.90 23.87
N TYR A 5 -3.11 6.98 22.87
CA TYR A 5 -3.35 7.84 21.71
C TYR A 5 -3.78 6.99 20.55
N SER A 6 -4.87 7.38 19.93
CA SER A 6 -5.35 6.64 18.77
C SER A 6 -5.97 7.61 17.78
N ALA A 7 -5.92 7.22 16.52
CA ALA A 7 -6.55 7.97 15.45
C ALA A 7 -7.23 6.95 14.56
N PRO A 8 -8.44 6.56 14.90
CA PRO A 8 -9.12 5.48 14.17
C PRO A 8 -9.24 5.71 12.67
N ALA A 9 -9.46 6.96 12.25
CA ALA A 9 -9.56 7.25 10.83
C ALA A 9 -8.23 6.99 10.13
N ALA A 10 -7.13 7.39 10.76
CA ALA A 10 -5.82 7.16 10.17
C ALA A 10 -5.51 5.67 10.08
N ARG A 11 -5.84 4.93 11.13
CA ARG A 11 -5.62 3.49 11.13
C ARG A 11 -6.42 2.82 10.01
N LYS A 12 -7.68 3.20 9.85
CA LYS A 12 -8.53 2.64 8.82
C LYS A 12 -7.97 2.94 7.43
N ALA A 13 -7.49 4.16 7.24
CA ALA A 13 -6.93 4.56 5.94
C ALA A 13 -5.69 3.74 5.61
N ILE A 14 -4.80 3.56 6.56
CA ILE A 14 -3.59 2.79 6.33
C ILE A 14 -3.93 1.33 6.07
N CYS A 15 -4.84 0.76 6.86
CA CYS A 15 -5.26 -0.62 6.64
C CYS A 15 -5.89 -0.81 5.26
N LEU A 16 -6.64 0.19 4.81
CA LEU A 16 -7.26 0.13 3.49
C LEU A 16 -6.20 0.14 2.40
N LEU A 17 -5.20 1.01 2.52
CA LEU A 17 -4.12 1.05 1.55
C LEU A 17 -3.35 -0.27 1.52
N GLU A 18 -3.07 -0.83 2.68
CA GLU A 18 -2.34 -2.09 2.76
C GLU A 18 -3.14 -3.22 2.13
N LEU A 19 -4.44 -3.24 2.36
CA LEU A 19 -5.29 -4.27 1.76
C LEU A 19 -5.27 -4.15 0.24
N MET A 20 -5.44 -2.95 -0.27
CA MET A 20 -5.45 -2.74 -1.71
C MET A 20 -4.09 -3.04 -2.34
N ALA A 21 -3.02 -2.79 -1.62
CA ALA A 21 -1.68 -3.06 -2.13
C ALA A 21 -1.38 -4.56 -2.13
N THR A 22 -1.96 -5.29 -1.19
CA THR A 22 -1.71 -6.71 -1.08
C THR A 22 -2.41 -7.51 -2.17
N GLU A 23 -3.63 -7.10 -2.53
CA GLU A 23 -4.41 -7.80 -3.55
C GLU A 23 -4.51 -6.91 -4.77
N ASP A 24 -3.89 -7.32 -5.82
CA ASP A 24 -3.79 -6.53 -7.04
C ASP A 24 -5.08 -6.62 -7.85
N LYS A 25 -6.12 -5.93 -7.38
CA LYS A 25 -7.41 -5.92 -8.07
C LYS A 25 -8.19 -4.69 -7.67
N PRO A 26 -9.20 -4.31 -8.48
CA PRO A 26 -10.09 -3.22 -8.08
C PRO A 26 -10.99 -3.63 -6.91
N PHE A 27 -11.37 -2.66 -6.10
CA PHE A 27 -12.23 -2.89 -4.94
C PHE A 27 -13.41 -1.94 -4.98
N SER A 28 -14.59 -2.45 -4.64
CA SER A 28 -15.77 -1.62 -4.43
C SER A 28 -15.78 -1.13 -2.99
N VAL A 29 -16.58 -0.08 -2.75
CA VAL A 29 -16.73 0.44 -1.38
C VAL A 29 -17.25 -0.65 -0.45
N THR A 30 -18.24 -1.40 -0.93
CA THR A 30 -18.86 -2.44 -0.11
C THR A 30 -17.86 -3.54 0.24
N GLU A 31 -17.05 -3.93 -0.73
CA GLU A 31 -16.05 -4.97 -0.48
C GLU A 31 -15.05 -4.52 0.56
N LEU A 32 -14.58 -3.28 0.44
CA LEU A 32 -13.62 -2.74 1.41
C LEU A 32 -14.23 -2.66 2.80
N ALA A 33 -15.49 -2.23 2.88
CA ALA A 33 -16.16 -2.13 4.18
C ALA A 33 -16.27 -3.49 4.84
N THR A 34 -16.61 -4.50 4.07
CA THR A 34 -16.73 -5.86 4.60
C THR A 34 -15.39 -6.41 5.04
N ARG A 35 -14.37 -6.25 4.19
CA ARG A 35 -13.05 -6.78 4.47
C ARG A 35 -12.40 -6.10 5.67
N LEU A 36 -12.65 -4.82 5.86
CA LEU A 36 -12.06 -4.06 6.96
C LEU A 36 -12.94 -4.02 8.20
N ASP A 37 -14.15 -4.56 8.08
CA ASP A 37 -15.10 -4.57 9.19
C ASP A 37 -15.40 -3.16 9.68
N VAL A 38 -15.69 -2.27 8.75
CA VAL A 38 -16.07 -0.89 9.05
C VAL A 38 -17.29 -0.54 8.21
N THR A 39 -17.91 0.60 8.51
CA THR A 39 -19.12 1.01 7.79
C THR A 39 -18.78 1.48 6.39
N VAL A 40 -19.75 1.32 5.49
CA VAL A 40 -19.62 1.80 4.12
C VAL A 40 -19.36 3.31 4.10
N ASN A 41 -20.05 4.04 4.97
CA ASN A 41 -19.89 5.48 5.03
C ASN A 41 -18.47 5.86 5.43
N SER A 42 -17.91 5.13 6.38
CA SER A 42 -16.52 5.37 6.81
C SER A 42 -15.54 5.14 5.66
N VAL A 43 -15.73 4.03 4.95
CA VAL A 43 -14.86 3.71 3.80
C VAL A 43 -15.00 4.77 2.71
N PHE A 44 -16.24 5.17 2.43
CA PHE A 44 -16.48 6.16 1.37
C PHE A 44 -15.75 7.45 1.67
N ARG A 45 -15.80 7.90 2.92
CA ARG A 45 -15.13 9.15 3.29
C ARG A 45 -13.62 9.03 3.16
N ILE A 46 -13.08 7.88 3.56
CA ILE A 46 -11.64 7.64 3.42
C ILE A 46 -11.24 7.62 1.95
N LEU A 47 -12.02 6.93 1.13
CA LEU A 47 -11.72 6.85 -0.30
C LEU A 47 -11.75 8.22 -0.95
N LYS A 48 -12.71 9.07 -0.58
CA LYS A 48 -12.78 10.41 -1.16
C LYS A 48 -11.54 11.21 -0.79
N GLU A 49 -11.08 11.09 0.44
CA GLU A 49 -9.88 11.80 0.85
C GLU A 49 -8.65 11.28 0.13
N LEU A 50 -8.51 9.96 0.02
CA LEU A 50 -7.38 9.36 -0.67
C LEU A 50 -7.40 9.69 -2.16
N GLU A 51 -8.59 9.79 -2.74
CA GLU A 51 -8.71 10.19 -4.14
C GLU A 51 -8.25 11.64 -4.33
N THR A 52 -8.66 12.51 -3.42
CA THR A 52 -8.22 13.91 -3.45
C THR A 52 -6.70 14.01 -3.35
N LEU A 53 -6.11 13.17 -2.53
CA LEU A 53 -4.66 13.15 -2.36
C LEU A 53 -3.97 12.35 -3.46
N GLN A 54 -4.74 11.79 -4.38
CA GLN A 54 -4.22 11.07 -5.56
C GLN A 54 -3.55 9.74 -5.25
N TYR A 55 -3.90 9.13 -4.13
CA TYR A 55 -3.42 7.78 -3.83
C TYR A 55 -4.26 6.71 -4.50
N ILE A 56 -5.52 7.01 -4.79
CA ILE A 56 -6.40 6.06 -5.45
C ILE A 56 -7.14 6.76 -6.58
N VAL A 57 -7.68 5.97 -7.48
CA VAL A 57 -8.46 6.48 -8.59
C VAL A 57 -9.69 5.60 -8.74
N LYS A 58 -10.81 6.24 -9.06
CA LYS A 58 -12.08 5.55 -9.23
C LYS A 58 -12.30 5.22 -10.70
N ASN A 59 -12.73 3.99 -10.95
CA ASN A 59 -13.17 3.58 -12.28
C ASN A 59 -14.66 3.88 -12.36
N GLU A 60 -15.01 4.87 -13.16
CA GLU A 60 -16.39 5.33 -13.21
C GLU A 60 -17.34 4.29 -13.80
N SER A 61 -16.84 3.40 -14.65
CA SER A 61 -17.71 2.46 -15.31
C SER A 61 -18.27 1.40 -14.35
N ASP A 62 -17.54 1.01 -13.33
CA ASP A 62 -17.99 -0.03 -12.41
C ASP A 62 -17.88 0.40 -10.95
N SER A 63 -17.55 1.64 -10.69
CA SER A 63 -17.48 2.20 -9.34
C SER A 63 -16.50 1.45 -8.45
N THR A 64 -15.40 0.97 -9.01
CA THR A 64 -14.36 0.36 -8.21
C THR A 64 -13.18 1.33 -8.09
N TYR A 65 -12.29 1.02 -7.15
CA TYR A 65 -11.13 1.86 -6.87
C TYR A 65 -9.86 1.04 -6.97
N THR A 66 -8.81 1.68 -7.47
CA THR A 66 -7.47 1.06 -7.53
C THR A 66 -6.45 2.06 -7.02
N LEU A 67 -5.30 1.54 -6.63
CA LEU A 67 -4.20 2.39 -6.20
C LEU A 67 -3.53 3.03 -7.41
N THR A 68 -3.01 4.24 -7.22
CA THR A 68 -2.18 4.90 -8.22
C THR A 68 -0.72 4.56 -7.95
N ALA A 69 0.15 5.06 -8.81
CA ALA A 69 1.58 4.85 -8.63
C ALA A 69 2.20 5.74 -7.56
N LYS A 70 1.40 6.54 -6.86
CA LYS A 70 1.95 7.49 -5.90
C LYS A 70 2.68 6.80 -4.76
N LEU A 71 2.14 5.67 -4.27
CA LEU A 71 2.81 4.92 -3.22
C LEU A 71 4.18 4.42 -3.68
N TYR A 72 4.26 4.01 -4.93
CA TYR A 72 5.52 3.55 -5.50
C TYR A 72 6.56 4.68 -5.48
N TYR A 73 6.15 5.88 -5.90
CA TYR A 73 7.06 7.01 -5.92
C TYR A 73 7.48 7.43 -4.52
N LEU A 74 6.58 7.31 -3.56
CA LEU A 74 6.95 7.59 -2.18
C LEU A 74 7.99 6.61 -1.68
N GLY A 75 7.85 5.34 -2.05
CA GLY A 75 8.83 4.34 -1.69
C GLY A 75 10.19 4.63 -2.28
N ILE A 76 10.21 5.05 -3.54
CA ILE A 76 11.46 5.40 -4.19
C ILE A 76 12.13 6.58 -3.50
N SER A 77 11.33 7.60 -3.16
CA SER A 77 11.86 8.77 -2.46
C SER A 77 12.48 8.37 -1.14
N LEU A 78 11.84 7.46 -0.42
CA LEU A 78 12.35 7.01 0.85
C LEU A 78 13.67 6.26 0.68
N SER A 79 13.77 5.44 -0.35
CA SER A 79 14.94 4.62 -0.56
C SER A 79 16.17 5.46 -0.87
N SER A 80 16.00 6.68 -1.37
CA SER A 80 17.13 7.53 -1.67
C SER A 80 17.71 8.17 -0.41
N ARG A 81 16.99 8.12 0.71
CA ARG A 81 17.43 8.78 1.93
C ARG A 81 17.89 7.80 3.00
N ILE A 82 17.51 6.55 2.90
CA ILE A 82 17.99 5.56 3.84
C ILE A 82 18.71 4.49 3.05
N SER A 83 19.59 3.77 3.74
CA SER A 83 20.32 2.70 3.10
C SER A 83 19.39 1.52 2.89
N LEU A 84 18.62 1.57 1.84
CA LEU A 84 17.68 0.51 1.53
C LEU A 84 18.39 -0.82 1.36
N LYS A 85 19.59 -0.78 0.76
CA LYS A 85 20.38 -1.98 0.61
C LYS A 85 20.62 -2.65 1.95
N HIS A 86 21.01 -1.87 2.94
CA HIS A 86 21.28 -2.40 4.26
C HIS A 86 19.99 -2.84 4.93
N SER A 87 18.95 -2.04 4.84
CA SER A 87 17.67 -2.34 5.47
C SER A 87 16.98 -3.54 4.84
N ALA A 88 17.10 -3.67 3.53
CA ALA A 88 16.38 -4.71 2.80
C ALA A 88 17.15 -6.02 2.71
N GLN A 89 18.41 -6.03 3.11
CA GLN A 89 19.22 -7.21 2.92
C GLN A 89 18.64 -8.48 3.56
N PRO A 90 18.21 -8.45 4.80
CA PRO A 90 17.61 -9.67 5.38
C PRO A 90 16.35 -10.08 4.64
N PHE A 91 15.57 -9.10 4.20
CA PHE A 91 14.35 -9.37 3.46
C PHE A 91 14.65 -10.03 2.12
N LEU A 92 15.63 -9.51 1.41
CA LEU A 92 16.02 -10.07 0.11
C LEU A 92 16.58 -11.48 0.27
N THR A 93 17.38 -11.71 1.29
CA THR A 93 17.93 -13.03 1.56
C THR A 93 16.82 -14.02 1.80
N ARG A 94 15.82 -13.64 2.59
CA ARG A 94 14.71 -14.52 2.90
C ARG A 94 13.89 -14.83 1.65
N LEU A 95 13.67 -13.83 0.80
CA LEU A 95 12.94 -14.05 -0.44
C LEU A 95 13.66 -15.08 -1.31
N ARG A 96 14.98 -14.97 -1.42
CA ARG A 96 15.74 -15.90 -2.22
C ARG A 96 15.64 -17.30 -1.67
N GLU A 97 15.70 -17.44 -0.35
CA GLU A 97 15.67 -18.76 0.28
C GLU A 97 14.28 -19.39 0.19
N GLU A 98 13.25 -18.58 0.31
CA GLU A 98 11.89 -19.11 0.36
C GLU A 98 11.32 -19.34 -1.04
N THR A 99 11.63 -18.47 -1.97
CA THR A 99 11.02 -18.52 -3.30
C THR A 99 11.96 -18.99 -4.38
N HIS A 100 13.24 -18.82 -4.17
CA HIS A 100 14.26 -19.09 -5.19
C HIS A 100 13.99 -18.27 -6.45
N GLU A 101 13.42 -17.09 -6.27
CA GLU A 101 12.99 -16.26 -7.39
C GLU A 101 14.08 -15.27 -7.76
N THR A 102 14.97 -15.71 -8.62
CA THR A 102 16.01 -14.83 -9.13
C THR A 102 15.40 -13.64 -9.86
N VAL A 103 14.32 -13.89 -10.59
CA VAL A 103 13.65 -12.81 -11.33
C VAL A 103 13.15 -11.75 -10.37
N LEU A 104 12.56 -12.15 -9.26
CA LEU A 104 12.05 -11.19 -8.28
C LEU A 104 13.17 -10.35 -7.72
N LEU A 105 14.27 -10.98 -7.37
CA LEU A 105 15.43 -10.24 -6.85
C LEU A 105 16.00 -9.30 -7.89
N THR A 106 16.05 -9.75 -9.13
CA THR A 106 16.56 -8.92 -10.21
C THR A 106 15.68 -7.71 -10.42
N THR A 107 14.37 -7.90 -10.43
CA THR A 107 13.44 -6.80 -10.59
C THR A 107 13.59 -5.79 -9.47
N PHE A 108 13.66 -6.28 -8.24
CA PHE A 108 13.84 -5.41 -7.09
C PHE A 108 15.17 -4.66 -7.22
N GLY A 109 16.22 -5.38 -7.61
CA GLY A 109 17.53 -4.79 -7.77
C GLY A 109 17.56 -3.73 -8.85
N GLN A 110 16.83 -3.92 -9.92
CA GLN A 110 16.77 -2.93 -10.99
C GLN A 110 16.13 -1.65 -10.52
N HIS A 111 15.02 -1.75 -9.80
CA HIS A 111 14.39 -0.57 -9.24
C HIS A 111 15.31 0.13 -8.26
N TYR A 112 16.02 -0.65 -7.50
CA TYR A 112 16.94 -0.11 -6.51
C TYR A 112 18.13 0.56 -7.18
N ALA A 113 18.63 -0.06 -8.22
CA ALA A 113 19.82 0.43 -8.91
C ALA A 113 19.55 1.68 -9.74
N THR A 114 18.31 1.85 -10.20
CA THR A 114 17.97 3.04 -10.99
C THR A 114 17.77 4.26 -10.12
N LEU A 115 17.72 4.09 -8.83
CA LEU A 115 17.55 5.21 -7.93
C LEU A 115 18.86 5.94 -7.73
#